data_80d37e5431124d94c69961b213a9006b
#
_entry.id   80d37e5431124d94c69961b213a9006b
#
_cell.length_a   1.000
_cell.length_b   1.000
_cell.length_c   1.000
_cell.angle_alpha   90.00
_cell.angle_beta   90.00
_cell.angle_gamma   90.00
#
_symmetry.space_group_name_H-M   'P 1'
#
loop_
_entity.id
_entity.type
_entity.pdbx_description
1 polymer ?
#
loop_
_entity_poly.entity_id
_entity_poly.type
_entity_poly.pdbx_seq_one_letter_code
_entity_poly.pdbx_strand_id
1 'polypeptide(L)'
;MNRCPSCGTTYPDDARFCTRDGTRLVGSAESASAMKGTAAPGTTPPRPTEPPVRRVATGPASEASLVGKTLEGRYEILKKVGEGGMSFVYLARDIATDERYAIKVLSAALSQDTNAMARLRREASMGMRLAHPNICHIIRLGETEDGLVYVVMPFVEGEILSERTNRHGYLSLADVAVFVQDIATGLNLAHHLKIVHRDLKPENIMVCARPDGTEYAVVMDFGLAKERRAGAELQKLTATGIILGTPEFMSPEQLRGRVLDARTDVYSLALMTCEMLTGRLPFQGRTQQELMIARLRSDPTPLRKVRGDLEFTEAVEDVIRKGLERNPDDRYQSALDYADAFTRAVASGYDNREGDAPFGKPSGR
;
A
#
# COMPACT_ATOMS: atom_id res chain seq x y z
N MET A 1 23.52 18.44 29.26
CA MET A 1 23.41 17.14 28.56
C MET A 1 22.30 16.31 29.18
N ASN A 2 21.32 15.89 28.44
CA ASN A 2 20.19 15.07 28.88
C ASN A 2 20.56 13.59 28.89
N ARG A 3 20.22 12.86 29.96
CA ARG A 3 20.51 11.43 30.07
C ARG A 3 19.24 10.62 29.96
N CYS A 4 19.27 9.55 29.15
CA CYS A 4 18.15 8.65 29.07
C CYS A 4 17.96 7.85 30.36
N PRO A 5 16.77 7.91 31.01
CA PRO A 5 16.51 7.19 32.24
C PRO A 5 16.44 5.66 32.03
N SER A 6 16.18 5.20 30.83
CA SER A 6 16.04 3.77 30.50
C SER A 6 17.39 3.10 30.16
N CYS A 7 18.18 3.68 29.24
CA CYS A 7 19.42 3.07 28.76
C CYS A 7 20.72 3.76 29.22
N GLY A 8 20.61 4.89 29.92
CA GLY A 8 21.75 5.64 30.47
C GLY A 8 22.56 6.45 29.45
N THR A 9 22.22 6.41 28.15
CA THR A 9 22.94 7.17 27.11
C THR A 9 22.75 8.67 27.27
N THR A 10 23.81 9.44 27.03
CA THR A 10 23.81 10.91 27.17
C THR A 10 23.61 11.57 25.80
N TYR A 11 22.83 12.66 25.79
CA TYR A 11 22.44 13.40 24.60
C TYR A 11 22.65 14.91 24.78
N PRO A 12 22.76 15.69 23.70
CA PRO A 12 22.77 17.17 23.79
C PRO A 12 21.51 17.72 24.45
N ASP A 13 21.57 18.94 24.96
CA ASP A 13 20.47 19.55 25.73
C ASP A 13 19.20 19.83 24.90
N ASP A 14 19.31 19.90 23.61
CA ASP A 14 18.21 20.07 22.65
C ASP A 14 17.52 18.76 22.29
N ALA A 15 18.11 17.60 22.60
CA ALA A 15 17.50 16.30 22.36
C ALA A 15 16.35 16.03 23.34
N ARG A 16 15.18 15.67 22.79
CA ARG A 16 13.96 15.40 23.56
C ARG A 16 13.66 13.92 23.76
N PHE A 17 14.24 13.05 22.94
CA PHE A 17 14.01 11.61 22.98
C PHE A 17 15.31 10.84 22.79
N CYS A 18 15.40 9.67 23.44
CA CYS A 18 16.49 8.73 23.26
C CYS A 18 16.39 8.07 21.88
N THR A 19 17.44 8.15 21.05
CA THR A 19 17.46 7.54 19.72
C THR A 19 17.61 6.01 19.75
N ARG A 20 17.92 5.44 20.94
CA ARG A 20 18.16 4.01 21.10
C ARG A 20 16.92 3.23 21.52
N ASP A 21 16.04 3.83 22.33
CA ASP A 21 14.86 3.16 22.91
C ASP A 21 13.58 4.02 22.88
N GLY A 22 13.62 5.22 22.29
CA GLY A 22 12.48 6.12 22.17
C GLY A 22 12.04 6.82 23.47
N THR A 23 12.73 6.59 24.59
CA THR A 23 12.38 7.16 25.88
C THR A 23 12.55 8.68 25.86
N ARG A 24 11.59 9.43 26.45
CA ARG A 24 11.68 10.87 26.59
C ARG A 24 12.82 11.24 27.55
N LEU A 25 13.70 12.13 27.12
CA LEU A 25 14.80 12.64 27.93
C LEU A 25 14.29 13.72 28.86
N VAL A 26 14.69 13.67 30.17
CA VAL A 26 14.37 14.68 31.17
C VAL A 26 15.60 15.56 31.35
N GLY A 27 15.41 16.88 31.25
CA GLY A 27 16.48 17.86 31.44
C GLY A 27 16.98 17.85 32.88
N SER A 28 18.25 18.19 33.04
CA SER A 28 18.94 18.23 34.35
C SER A 28 18.28 19.13 35.40
N ALA A 29 17.32 19.98 35.04
CA ALA A 29 16.59 20.86 35.97
C ALA A 29 15.42 20.17 36.71
N GLU A 30 14.87 19.07 36.12
CA GLU A 30 13.73 18.36 36.76
C GLU A 30 14.16 17.24 37.71
N SER A 31 15.42 16.81 37.66
CA SER A 31 15.95 15.74 38.51
C SER A 31 16.27 16.18 39.97
N ALA A 32 16.27 17.48 40.26
CA ALA A 32 16.64 17.99 41.57
C ALA A 32 15.45 18.10 42.55
N SER A 33 14.22 17.93 42.11
CA SER A 33 13.00 18.07 42.94
C SER A 33 12.48 16.77 43.55
N ALA A 34 13.09 15.63 43.27
CA ALA A 34 12.58 14.32 43.67
C ALA A 34 13.32 13.66 44.88
N MET A 35 14.29 14.34 45.49
CA MET A 35 15.02 13.78 46.63
C MET A 35 15.12 14.81 47.79
N LYS A 36 14.04 15.01 48.53
CA LYS A 36 14.11 15.42 49.97
C LYS A 36 12.70 15.27 50.59
N GLY A 37 12.58 14.39 51.56
CA GLY A 37 11.38 14.22 52.36
C GLY A 37 11.32 12.90 53.11
N THR A 38 12.23 12.74 54.10
CA THR A 38 12.14 11.70 55.13
C THR A 38 11.16 12.07 56.22
N ALA A 39 10.25 11.16 56.50
CA ALA A 39 9.67 10.70 57.79
C ALA A 39 9.24 11.68 58.91
N ALA A 40 8.00 11.56 59.36
CA ALA A 40 7.50 10.81 60.52
C ALA A 40 6.08 11.25 60.94
N PRO A 41 5.38 10.56 61.85
CA PRO A 41 3.96 10.26 61.72
C PRO A 41 3.08 11.12 62.62
N GLY A 42 1.82 11.32 62.24
CA GLY A 42 0.86 11.84 63.22
C GLY A 42 -0.36 12.53 62.63
N THR A 43 -1.51 11.96 62.96
CA THR A 43 -2.85 12.55 63.00
C THR A 43 -3.57 12.91 61.71
N THR A 44 -4.55 12.11 61.41
CA THR A 44 -5.60 12.29 60.41
C THR A 44 -6.64 13.34 60.88
N PRO A 45 -6.99 14.34 60.08
CA PRO A 45 -8.28 15.00 60.16
C PRO A 45 -9.26 14.47 59.11
N PRO A 46 -10.59 14.60 59.32
CA PRO A 46 -11.60 13.93 58.53
C PRO A 46 -11.76 14.54 57.15
N ARG A 47 -12.00 13.65 56.23
CA ARG A 47 -12.23 13.87 54.78
C ARG A 47 -13.58 14.57 54.56
N PRO A 48 -13.65 15.68 53.79
CA PRO A 48 -14.90 16.18 53.27
C PRO A 48 -15.40 15.22 52.18
N THR A 49 -16.66 14.85 52.25
CA THR A 49 -17.36 14.08 51.20
C THR A 49 -17.59 14.95 49.98
N GLU A 50 -16.82 14.69 48.90
CA GLU A 50 -17.10 15.22 47.60
C GLU A 50 -18.26 14.40 46.94
N PRO A 51 -19.16 15.09 46.18
CA PRO A 51 -20.22 14.41 45.44
C PRO A 51 -19.62 13.54 44.32
N PRO A 52 -20.30 12.47 43.89
CA PRO A 52 -19.76 11.55 42.87
C PRO A 52 -19.53 12.29 41.57
N VAL A 53 -18.28 12.54 41.25
CA VAL A 53 -17.86 12.98 39.92
C VAL A 53 -18.16 11.85 38.94
N ARG A 54 -19.13 12.08 38.08
CA ARG A 54 -19.45 11.25 36.93
C ARG A 54 -18.17 11.16 36.07
N ARG A 55 -17.44 10.08 36.20
CA ARG A 55 -16.30 9.78 35.33
C ARG A 55 -16.83 9.71 33.90
N VAL A 56 -16.70 10.79 33.15
CA VAL A 56 -16.70 10.74 31.70
C VAL A 56 -15.45 9.94 31.34
N ALA A 57 -15.64 8.74 30.87
CA ALA A 57 -14.56 7.92 30.33
C ALA A 57 -14.07 8.57 29.03
N THR A 58 -13.13 9.50 29.12
CA THR A 58 -12.31 9.97 28.00
C THR A 58 -11.06 9.10 27.94
N GLY A 59 -11.25 7.81 27.69
CA GLY A 59 -10.21 6.99 27.08
C GLY A 59 -10.32 7.17 25.57
N PRO A 60 -9.20 7.06 24.81
CA PRO A 60 -9.32 6.92 23.36
C PRO A 60 -10.28 5.77 23.13
N ALA A 61 -11.28 5.97 22.24
CA ALA A 61 -12.24 4.95 21.88
C ALA A 61 -11.44 3.68 21.54
N SER A 62 -11.41 2.74 22.49
CA SER A 62 -10.85 1.43 22.26
C SER A 62 -11.57 0.92 21.03
N GLU A 63 -10.80 0.40 20.08
CA GLU A 63 -11.24 -0.25 18.84
C GLU A 63 -12.30 -1.31 19.14
N ALA A 64 -13.52 -0.87 19.46
CA ALA A 64 -14.64 -1.76 19.64
C ALA A 64 -14.85 -2.40 18.27
N SER A 65 -14.64 -3.70 18.19
CA SER A 65 -14.88 -4.48 16.98
C SER A 65 -16.22 -4.08 16.40
N LEU A 66 -16.25 -3.66 15.15
CA LEU A 66 -17.49 -3.37 14.43
C LEU A 66 -18.23 -4.66 14.03
N VAL A 67 -17.60 -5.81 14.19
CA VAL A 67 -18.18 -7.12 13.86
C VAL A 67 -19.49 -7.34 14.62
N GLY A 68 -20.53 -7.73 13.89
CA GLY A 68 -21.90 -7.89 14.40
C GLY A 68 -22.71 -6.58 14.48
N LYS A 69 -22.12 -5.42 14.16
CA LYS A 69 -22.85 -4.14 14.06
C LYS A 69 -23.36 -3.91 12.64
N THR A 70 -24.41 -3.10 12.54
CA THR A 70 -24.95 -2.65 11.26
C THR A 70 -24.64 -1.17 11.07
N LEU A 71 -24.01 -0.80 9.95
CA LEU A 71 -23.78 0.57 9.57
C LEU A 71 -24.98 1.12 8.80
N GLU A 72 -25.48 2.26 9.22
CA GLU A 72 -26.64 2.99 8.64
C GLU A 72 -27.88 2.07 8.40
N GLY A 73 -28.10 1.05 9.23
CA GLY A 73 -29.19 0.11 9.09
C GLY A 73 -29.14 -0.77 7.82
N ARG A 74 -28.03 -0.73 7.08
CA ARG A 74 -27.88 -1.40 5.78
C ARG A 74 -26.77 -2.42 5.71
N TYR A 75 -25.57 -2.10 6.17
CA TYR A 75 -24.40 -2.98 6.01
C TYR A 75 -24.10 -3.71 7.33
N GLU A 76 -24.42 -5.00 7.39
CA GLU A 76 -24.04 -5.85 8.51
C GLU A 76 -22.57 -6.24 8.41
N ILE A 77 -21.77 -5.90 9.42
CA ILE A 77 -20.34 -6.20 9.47
C ILE A 77 -20.12 -7.64 9.91
N LEU A 78 -19.61 -8.48 9.02
CA LEU A 78 -19.46 -9.93 9.27
C LEU A 78 -18.12 -10.27 9.92
N LYS A 79 -17.01 -9.75 9.37
CA LYS A 79 -15.66 -10.00 9.90
C LYS A 79 -14.67 -8.93 9.44
N LYS A 80 -13.59 -8.74 10.21
CA LYS A 80 -12.42 -7.95 9.81
C LYS A 80 -11.59 -8.80 8.83
N VAL A 81 -11.23 -8.24 7.68
CA VAL A 81 -10.46 -8.91 6.63
C VAL A 81 -9.11 -8.27 6.36
N GLY A 82 -8.89 -7.04 6.84
CA GLY A 82 -7.61 -6.35 6.68
C GLY A 82 -7.43 -5.23 7.69
N GLU A 83 -6.16 -4.87 7.90
CA GLU A 83 -5.74 -3.76 8.75
C GLU A 83 -4.60 -3.02 8.09
N GLY A 84 -4.71 -1.70 8.01
CA GLY A 84 -3.67 -0.80 7.53
C GLY A 84 -3.39 0.28 8.57
N GLY A 85 -2.29 0.99 8.41
CA GLY A 85 -1.84 1.99 9.39
C GLY A 85 -2.85 3.11 9.72
N MET A 86 -3.93 3.28 8.94
CA MET A 86 -4.93 4.35 9.11
C MET A 86 -6.36 3.88 8.81
N SER A 87 -6.59 2.59 8.60
CA SER A 87 -7.90 2.06 8.26
C SER A 87 -8.02 0.57 8.54
N PHE A 88 -9.24 0.13 8.75
CA PHE A 88 -9.61 -1.27 8.89
C PHE A 88 -10.52 -1.66 7.73
N VAL A 89 -10.35 -2.86 7.18
CA VAL A 89 -11.23 -3.38 6.12
C VAL A 89 -12.06 -4.51 6.69
N TYR A 90 -13.36 -4.43 6.48
CA TYR A 90 -14.32 -5.42 6.92
C TYR A 90 -15.06 -6.01 5.72
N LEU A 91 -15.34 -7.31 5.78
CA LEU A 91 -16.38 -7.92 4.97
C LEU A 91 -17.74 -7.56 5.61
N ALA A 92 -18.63 -7.07 4.78
CA ALA A 92 -19.99 -6.75 5.16
C ALA A 92 -20.99 -7.35 4.17
N ARG A 93 -22.25 -7.46 4.60
CA ARG A 93 -23.40 -7.89 3.80
C ARG A 93 -24.41 -6.77 3.76
N ASP A 94 -24.92 -6.44 2.60
CA ASP A 94 -26.09 -5.58 2.46
C ASP A 94 -27.35 -6.37 2.86
N ILE A 95 -28.05 -5.89 3.87
CA ILE A 95 -29.24 -6.60 4.45
C ILE A 95 -30.38 -6.71 3.41
N ALA A 96 -30.47 -5.76 2.48
CA ALA A 96 -31.56 -5.72 1.50
C ALA A 96 -31.31 -6.61 0.29
N THR A 97 -30.06 -6.72 -0.18
CA THR A 97 -29.70 -7.46 -1.42
C THR A 97 -28.96 -8.76 -1.18
N ASP A 98 -28.51 -9.00 0.06
CA ASP A 98 -27.64 -10.12 0.47
C ASP A 98 -26.26 -10.13 -0.21
N GLU A 99 -25.92 -9.04 -0.93
CA GLU A 99 -24.63 -8.89 -1.60
C GLU A 99 -23.51 -8.57 -0.62
N ARG A 100 -22.30 -9.04 -0.95
CA ARG A 100 -21.10 -8.83 -0.13
C ARG A 100 -20.30 -7.61 -0.57
N TYR A 101 -19.88 -6.82 0.40
CA TYR A 101 -19.08 -5.61 0.22
C TYR A 101 -17.84 -5.60 1.11
N ALA A 102 -16.80 -4.92 0.66
CA ALA A 102 -15.68 -4.52 1.50
C ALA A 102 -15.97 -3.11 2.05
N ILE A 103 -15.90 -2.96 3.35
CA ILE A 103 -16.07 -1.66 4.02
C ILE A 103 -14.74 -1.26 4.66
N LYS A 104 -14.12 -0.23 4.10
CA LYS A 104 -12.87 0.34 4.60
C LYS A 104 -13.21 1.49 5.55
N VAL A 105 -13.01 1.25 6.84
CA VAL A 105 -13.28 2.21 7.92
C VAL A 105 -12.02 3.00 8.23
N LEU A 106 -12.13 4.31 8.28
CA LEU A 106 -11.00 5.19 8.55
C LEU A 106 -10.80 5.38 10.06
N SER A 107 -9.54 5.56 10.46
CA SER A 107 -9.22 5.85 11.86
C SER A 107 -9.83 7.19 12.30
N ALA A 108 -10.19 7.29 13.58
CA ALA A 108 -10.74 8.51 14.17
C ALA A 108 -9.84 9.73 13.96
N ALA A 109 -8.50 9.55 14.01
CA ALA A 109 -7.53 10.61 13.77
C ALA A 109 -7.63 11.18 12.34
N LEU A 110 -7.92 10.34 11.33
CA LEU A 110 -8.09 10.78 9.94
C LEU A 110 -9.45 11.45 9.74
N SER A 111 -10.50 10.94 10.40
CA SER A 111 -11.86 11.51 10.34
C SER A 111 -11.94 12.92 10.93
N GLN A 112 -11.08 13.26 11.88
CA GLN A 112 -11.02 14.59 12.51
C GLN A 112 -10.21 15.63 11.72
N ASP A 113 -9.37 15.22 10.76
CA ASP A 113 -8.63 16.15 9.87
C ASP A 113 -9.53 16.63 8.73
N THR A 114 -10.07 17.85 8.84
CA THR A 114 -10.95 18.47 7.83
C THR A 114 -10.32 18.52 6.44
N ASN A 115 -9.00 18.75 6.35
CA ASN A 115 -8.30 18.77 5.07
C ASN A 115 -8.14 17.37 4.49
N ALA A 116 -7.86 16.36 5.33
CA ALA A 116 -7.83 14.97 4.90
C ALA A 116 -9.21 14.52 4.42
N MET A 117 -10.27 14.88 5.13
CA MET A 117 -11.64 14.57 4.76
C MET A 117 -12.10 15.24 3.46
N ALA A 118 -11.75 16.52 3.23
CA ALA A 118 -12.07 17.20 1.98
C ALA A 118 -11.38 16.51 0.78
N ARG A 119 -10.14 16.07 0.94
CA ARG A 119 -9.42 15.30 -0.09
C ARG A 119 -10.07 13.93 -0.31
N LEU A 120 -10.35 13.20 0.77
CA LEU A 120 -10.99 11.88 0.67
C LEU A 120 -12.34 11.96 -0.07
N ARG A 121 -13.18 12.96 0.22
CA ARG A 121 -14.46 13.14 -0.50
C ARG A 121 -14.24 13.38 -1.98
N ARG A 122 -13.21 14.16 -2.36
CA ARG A 122 -12.84 14.39 -3.76
C ARG A 122 -12.36 13.10 -4.42
N GLU A 123 -11.45 12.37 -3.79
CA GLU A 123 -10.90 11.11 -4.29
C GLU A 123 -12.00 10.04 -4.40
N ALA A 124 -12.89 9.93 -3.40
CA ALA A 124 -14.02 9.02 -3.46
C ALA A 124 -14.96 9.36 -4.63
N SER A 125 -15.26 10.65 -4.85
CA SER A 125 -16.07 11.08 -5.99
C SER A 125 -15.41 10.70 -7.34
N MET A 126 -14.10 10.77 -7.46
CA MET A 126 -13.39 10.29 -8.65
C MET A 126 -13.39 8.77 -8.73
N GLY A 127 -13.15 8.08 -7.61
CA GLY A 127 -13.14 6.61 -7.53
C GLY A 127 -14.48 5.96 -7.89
N MET A 128 -15.62 6.64 -7.60
CA MET A 128 -16.95 6.18 -8.03
C MET A 128 -17.15 6.17 -9.55
N ARG A 129 -16.33 6.89 -10.32
CA ARG A 129 -16.38 6.91 -11.78
C ARG A 129 -15.58 5.79 -12.43
N LEU A 130 -14.82 5.01 -11.65
CA LEU A 130 -13.92 3.95 -12.11
C LEU A 130 -14.61 2.59 -12.25
N ALA A 131 -15.90 2.54 -12.58
CA ALA A 131 -16.61 1.26 -12.75
C ALA A 131 -16.03 0.45 -13.93
N HIS A 132 -15.26 -0.60 -13.60
CA HIS A 132 -14.57 -1.47 -14.56
C HIS A 132 -14.34 -2.85 -13.94
N PRO A 133 -14.44 -3.97 -14.69
CA PRO A 133 -14.24 -5.31 -14.16
C PRO A 133 -12.85 -5.53 -13.53
N ASN A 134 -11.84 -4.84 -14.02
CA ASN A 134 -10.47 -4.94 -13.50
C ASN A 134 -10.11 -3.83 -12.47
N ILE A 135 -11.11 -3.16 -11.89
CA ILE A 135 -10.92 -2.15 -10.84
C ILE A 135 -11.87 -2.39 -9.66
N CYS A 136 -11.35 -2.48 -8.47
CA CYS A 136 -12.15 -2.39 -7.25
C CYS A 136 -12.50 -0.90 -7.00
N HIS A 137 -13.62 -0.46 -7.59
CA HIS A 137 -14.04 0.93 -7.52
C HIS A 137 -14.77 1.26 -6.22
N ILE A 138 -14.88 2.54 -5.90
CA ILE A 138 -15.68 3.01 -4.78
C ILE A 138 -17.14 3.03 -5.21
N ILE A 139 -18.02 2.40 -4.41
CA ILE A 139 -19.46 2.46 -4.58
C ILE A 139 -20.01 3.66 -3.83
N ARG A 140 -19.53 3.87 -2.60
CA ARG A 140 -20.06 4.91 -1.71
C ARG A 140 -19.03 5.32 -0.66
N LEU A 141 -19.06 6.59 -0.28
CA LEU A 141 -18.49 7.13 0.94
C LEU A 141 -19.63 7.38 1.93
N GLY A 142 -19.53 6.83 3.14
CA GLY A 142 -20.51 6.98 4.20
C GLY A 142 -19.89 7.60 5.45
N GLU A 143 -20.77 8.17 6.30
CA GLU A 143 -20.42 8.73 7.60
C GLU A 143 -21.55 8.40 8.58
N THR A 144 -21.22 7.72 9.69
CA THR A 144 -22.21 7.38 10.72
C THR A 144 -22.50 8.58 11.62
N GLU A 145 -23.60 8.54 12.39
CA GLU A 145 -24.00 9.61 13.30
C GLU A 145 -22.94 9.93 14.37
N ASP A 146 -22.13 8.95 14.76
CA ASP A 146 -21.02 9.08 15.69
C ASP A 146 -19.71 9.55 15.00
N GLY A 147 -19.77 9.93 13.70
CA GLY A 147 -18.64 10.51 12.95
C GLY A 147 -17.65 9.50 12.41
N LEU A 148 -18.01 8.20 12.37
CA LEU A 148 -17.19 7.17 11.73
C LEU A 148 -17.30 7.28 10.22
N VAL A 149 -16.18 7.52 9.54
CA VAL A 149 -16.15 7.61 8.06
C VAL A 149 -15.72 6.28 7.47
N TYR A 150 -16.41 5.84 6.43
CA TYR A 150 -16.14 4.57 5.77
C TYR A 150 -16.38 4.63 4.26
N VAL A 151 -15.69 3.76 3.53
CA VAL A 151 -15.81 3.60 2.08
C VAL A 151 -16.36 2.20 1.79
N VAL A 152 -17.39 2.13 0.95
CA VAL A 152 -17.99 0.87 0.47
C VAL A 152 -17.44 0.56 -0.91
N MET A 153 -16.98 -0.68 -1.10
CA MET A 153 -16.42 -1.20 -2.34
C MET A 153 -16.97 -2.61 -2.60
N PRO A 154 -16.95 -3.12 -3.84
CA PRO A 154 -17.21 -4.54 -4.08
C PRO A 154 -16.29 -5.41 -3.23
N PHE A 155 -16.81 -6.52 -2.71
CA PHE A 155 -15.95 -7.53 -2.09
C PHE A 155 -15.35 -8.39 -3.19
N VAL A 156 -14.07 -8.23 -3.45
CA VAL A 156 -13.32 -8.98 -4.46
C VAL A 156 -12.81 -10.27 -3.83
N GLU A 157 -13.30 -11.41 -4.30
CA GLU A 157 -12.83 -12.73 -3.86
C GLU A 157 -11.65 -13.18 -4.72
N GLY A 158 -10.52 -13.47 -4.07
CA GLY A 158 -9.31 -13.86 -4.77
C GLY A 158 -8.11 -13.97 -3.84
N GLU A 159 -6.96 -14.10 -4.43
CA GLU A 159 -5.65 -14.13 -3.77
C GLU A 159 -4.88 -12.86 -4.11
N ILE A 160 -4.17 -12.27 -3.14
CA ILE A 160 -3.31 -11.11 -3.39
C ILE A 160 -2.11 -11.57 -4.26
N LEU A 161 -1.79 -10.80 -5.31
CA LEU A 161 -0.73 -11.15 -6.27
C LEU A 161 0.63 -11.36 -5.59
N SER A 162 0.96 -10.57 -4.56
CA SER A 162 2.21 -10.76 -3.81
C SER A 162 2.25 -12.10 -3.06
N GLU A 163 1.13 -12.55 -2.48
CA GLU A 163 1.03 -13.85 -1.82
C GLU A 163 1.20 -14.98 -2.85
N ARG A 164 0.57 -14.83 -4.02
CA ARG A 164 0.68 -15.78 -5.12
C ARG A 164 2.12 -15.88 -5.64
N THR A 165 2.76 -14.76 -5.93
CA THR A 165 4.16 -14.73 -6.39
C THR A 165 5.10 -15.34 -5.36
N ASN A 166 4.92 -15.01 -4.08
CA ASN A 166 5.71 -15.59 -2.99
C ASN A 166 5.53 -17.11 -2.88
N ARG A 167 4.30 -17.61 -3.06
CA ARG A 167 3.99 -19.04 -2.98
C ARG A 167 4.56 -19.84 -4.17
N HIS A 168 4.53 -19.28 -5.38
CA HIS A 168 5.00 -19.95 -6.59
C HIS A 168 6.46 -19.64 -6.93
N GLY A 169 7.03 -18.57 -6.37
CA GLY A 169 8.36 -18.08 -6.69
C GLY A 169 8.41 -17.27 -7.99
N TYR A 170 7.62 -17.61 -9.00
CA TYR A 170 7.39 -16.89 -10.26
C TYR A 170 6.15 -17.43 -10.96
N LEU A 171 5.64 -16.69 -11.94
CA LEU A 171 4.45 -17.04 -12.72
C LEU A 171 4.82 -17.34 -14.18
N SER A 172 3.95 -18.06 -14.88
CA SER A 172 4.14 -18.35 -16.31
C SER A 172 4.01 -17.08 -17.16
N LEU A 173 4.69 -17.05 -18.31
CA LEU A 173 4.56 -15.95 -19.29
C LEU A 173 3.09 -15.74 -19.72
N ALA A 174 2.32 -16.81 -19.87
CA ALA A 174 0.91 -16.76 -20.26
C ALA A 174 0.06 -16.08 -19.17
N ASP A 175 0.19 -16.49 -17.90
CA ASP A 175 -0.55 -15.89 -16.80
C ASP A 175 -0.17 -14.42 -16.62
N VAL A 176 1.12 -14.11 -16.71
CA VAL A 176 1.60 -12.73 -16.59
C VAL A 176 1.06 -11.86 -17.73
N ALA A 177 0.96 -12.38 -18.96
CA ALA A 177 0.38 -11.64 -20.08
C ALA A 177 -1.10 -11.30 -19.83
N VAL A 178 -1.87 -12.24 -19.30
CA VAL A 178 -3.28 -11.99 -18.90
C VAL A 178 -3.36 -10.92 -17.81
N PHE A 179 -2.60 -11.07 -16.74
CA PHE A 179 -2.66 -10.12 -15.63
C PHE A 179 -2.18 -8.72 -16.01
N VAL A 180 -1.12 -8.61 -16.81
CA VAL A 180 -0.63 -7.32 -17.33
C VAL A 180 -1.70 -6.65 -18.20
N GLN A 181 -2.40 -7.39 -19.05
CA GLN A 181 -3.47 -6.89 -19.90
C GLN A 181 -4.66 -6.40 -19.05
N ASP A 182 -5.10 -7.17 -18.07
CA ASP A 182 -6.19 -6.84 -17.17
C ASP A 182 -5.89 -5.57 -16.37
N ILE A 183 -4.70 -5.50 -15.76
CA ILE A 183 -4.25 -4.33 -15.00
C ILE A 183 -4.19 -3.10 -15.91
N ALA A 184 -3.60 -3.24 -17.09
CA ALA A 184 -3.46 -2.13 -18.05
C ALA A 184 -4.82 -1.60 -18.54
N THR A 185 -5.80 -2.48 -18.73
CA THR A 185 -7.15 -2.09 -19.16
C THR A 185 -7.85 -1.27 -18.08
N GLY A 186 -7.73 -1.69 -16.81
CA GLY A 186 -8.22 -0.92 -15.67
C GLY A 186 -7.52 0.44 -15.54
N LEU A 187 -6.19 0.45 -15.57
CA LEU A 187 -5.39 1.69 -15.51
C LEU A 187 -5.75 2.65 -16.64
N ASN A 188 -5.99 2.15 -17.85
CA ASN A 188 -6.33 2.99 -19.00
C ASN A 188 -7.62 3.79 -18.77
N LEU A 189 -8.66 3.17 -18.19
CA LEU A 189 -9.87 3.91 -17.79
C LEU A 189 -9.54 5.04 -16.79
N ALA A 190 -8.75 4.73 -15.76
CA ALA A 190 -8.37 5.72 -14.75
C ALA A 190 -7.56 6.87 -15.38
N HIS A 191 -6.62 6.56 -16.25
CA HIS A 191 -5.77 7.55 -16.93
C HIS A 191 -6.59 8.48 -17.86
N HIS A 192 -7.60 7.96 -18.55
CA HIS A 192 -8.53 8.78 -19.33
C HIS A 192 -9.29 9.79 -18.47
N LEU A 193 -9.63 9.39 -17.24
CA LEU A 193 -10.25 10.25 -16.23
C LEU A 193 -9.23 11.14 -15.48
N LYS A 194 -7.95 11.12 -15.90
CA LYS A 194 -6.84 11.86 -15.26
C LYS A 194 -6.55 11.42 -13.83
N ILE A 195 -6.85 10.17 -13.53
CA ILE A 195 -6.55 9.53 -12.24
C ILE A 195 -5.33 8.63 -12.44
N VAL A 196 -4.27 8.87 -11.70
CA VAL A 196 -3.04 8.05 -11.66
C VAL A 196 -3.06 7.25 -10.37
N HIS A 197 -2.72 5.95 -10.43
CA HIS A 197 -2.77 5.07 -9.27
C HIS A 197 -1.69 5.40 -8.22
N ARG A 198 -0.46 5.69 -8.65
CA ARG A 198 0.68 6.17 -7.84
C ARG A 198 1.24 5.18 -6.81
N ASP A 199 0.57 4.07 -6.55
CA ASP A 199 1.00 3.01 -5.62
C ASP A 199 0.71 1.62 -6.20
N LEU A 200 0.96 1.46 -7.49
CA LEU A 200 0.79 0.18 -8.16
C LEU A 200 1.88 -0.78 -7.70
N LYS A 201 1.46 -1.90 -7.11
CA LYS A 201 2.33 -2.94 -6.56
C LYS A 201 1.54 -4.25 -6.38
N PRO A 202 2.20 -5.40 -6.23
CA PRO A 202 1.51 -6.70 -6.13
C PRO A 202 0.52 -6.81 -4.97
N GLU A 203 0.73 -6.10 -3.86
CA GLU A 203 -0.19 -6.07 -2.72
C GLU A 203 -1.52 -5.37 -3.04
N ASN A 204 -1.54 -4.54 -4.10
CA ASN A 204 -2.72 -3.83 -4.57
C ASN A 204 -3.36 -4.50 -5.79
N ILE A 205 -3.02 -5.75 -6.08
CA ILE A 205 -3.63 -6.56 -7.15
C ILE A 205 -4.25 -7.80 -6.54
N MET A 206 -5.51 -8.05 -6.86
CA MET A 206 -6.22 -9.28 -6.53
C MET A 206 -6.32 -10.16 -7.76
N VAL A 207 -5.91 -11.43 -7.65
CA VAL A 207 -6.11 -12.45 -8.69
C VAL A 207 -7.37 -13.24 -8.35
N CYS A 208 -8.32 -13.22 -9.27
CA CYS A 208 -9.65 -13.78 -9.10
C CYS A 208 -9.87 -14.92 -10.11
N ALA A 209 -10.70 -15.91 -9.74
CA ALA A 209 -11.11 -16.97 -10.65
C ALA A 209 -12.47 -16.68 -11.28
N ARG A 210 -12.61 -16.97 -12.58
CA ARG A 210 -13.92 -17.00 -13.27
C ARG A 210 -14.58 -18.37 -13.12
N PRO A 211 -15.87 -18.48 -13.37
CA PRO A 211 -16.59 -19.77 -13.30
C PRO A 211 -16.06 -20.84 -14.27
N ASP A 212 -15.41 -20.42 -15.36
CA ASP A 212 -14.78 -21.31 -16.36
C ASP A 212 -13.37 -21.78 -15.93
N GLY A 213 -12.91 -21.36 -14.75
CA GLY A 213 -11.59 -21.69 -14.22
C GLY A 213 -10.46 -20.80 -14.74
N THR A 214 -10.72 -19.86 -15.65
CA THR A 214 -9.73 -18.84 -16.03
C THR A 214 -9.57 -17.79 -14.92
N GLU A 215 -8.43 -17.12 -14.90
CA GLU A 215 -8.14 -16.12 -13.89
C GLU A 215 -8.04 -14.72 -14.50
N TYR A 216 -8.23 -13.70 -13.65
CA TYR A 216 -8.13 -12.30 -14.04
C TYR A 216 -7.64 -11.45 -12.88
N ALA A 217 -7.04 -10.30 -13.20
CA ALA A 217 -6.53 -9.38 -12.20
C ALA A 217 -7.48 -8.20 -11.97
N VAL A 218 -7.58 -7.78 -10.70
CA VAL A 218 -8.35 -6.59 -10.26
C VAL A 218 -7.42 -5.65 -9.51
N VAL A 219 -7.35 -4.39 -9.95
CA VAL A 219 -6.57 -3.34 -9.28
C VAL A 219 -7.36 -2.80 -8.08
N MET A 220 -6.73 -2.83 -6.92
CA MET A 220 -7.27 -2.40 -5.65
C MET A 220 -6.76 -1.00 -5.28
N ASP A 221 -7.42 -0.34 -4.34
CA ASP A 221 -6.92 0.87 -3.65
C ASP A 221 -6.46 2.03 -4.58
N PHE A 222 -7.27 2.41 -5.55
CA PHE A 222 -7.05 3.64 -6.32
C PHE A 222 -7.06 4.86 -5.39
N GLY A 223 -5.88 5.42 -5.13
CA GLY A 223 -5.65 6.81 -4.71
C GLY A 223 -6.21 7.31 -3.37
N LEU A 224 -6.86 6.46 -2.55
CA LEU A 224 -7.55 6.86 -1.32
C LEU A 224 -6.61 7.39 -0.21
N ALA A 225 -5.74 8.34 -0.44
CA ALA A 225 -4.99 9.03 0.62
C ALA A 225 -3.49 9.35 0.32
N LYS A 226 -3.00 9.23 -0.91
CA LYS A 226 -1.55 9.30 -1.16
C LYS A 226 -1.03 10.59 -1.83
N GLU A 227 -1.90 11.53 -2.20
CA GLU A 227 -1.45 12.80 -2.83
C GLU A 227 -0.43 13.60 -2.00
N ARG A 228 -0.44 13.43 -0.69
CA ARG A 228 0.41 14.22 0.21
C ARG A 228 1.72 13.57 0.58
N ARG A 229 1.87 12.24 0.40
CA ARG A 229 3.07 11.55 0.91
C ARG A 229 4.27 11.67 -0.03
N ALA A 230 4.07 11.70 -1.34
CA ALA A 230 5.18 11.69 -2.27
C ALA A 230 6.07 12.95 -2.22
N GLY A 231 5.51 14.16 -2.10
CA GLY A 231 6.32 15.39 -2.11
C GLY A 231 6.88 15.80 -0.74
N ALA A 232 6.04 15.83 0.30
CA ALA A 232 6.43 16.34 1.63
C ALA A 232 7.16 15.28 2.48
N GLU A 233 6.85 14.00 2.30
CA GLU A 233 7.53 12.90 3.00
C GLU A 233 8.87 12.56 2.36
N LEU A 234 9.00 12.65 1.03
CA LEU A 234 10.30 12.52 0.36
C LEU A 234 11.28 13.66 0.74
N GLN A 235 10.79 14.88 0.95
CA GLN A 235 11.63 15.96 1.51
C GLN A 235 12.00 15.72 2.97
N LYS A 236 11.13 15.11 3.78
CA LYS A 236 11.48 14.64 5.13
C LYS A 236 12.39 13.40 5.10
N LEU A 237 12.27 12.56 4.08
CA LEU A 237 13.07 11.34 3.88
C LEU A 237 14.56 11.64 3.69
N THR A 238 14.88 12.69 2.94
CA THR A 238 16.26 13.16 2.78
C THR A 238 16.83 13.76 4.06
N ALA A 239 15.97 14.23 4.97
CA ALA A 239 16.38 14.85 6.22
C ALA A 239 16.42 13.86 7.42
N THR A 240 15.59 12.80 7.45
CA THR A 240 15.45 11.91 8.62
C THR A 240 15.79 10.45 8.38
N GLY A 241 15.95 10.02 7.14
CA GLY A 241 16.27 8.62 6.79
C GLY A 241 15.17 7.60 7.07
N ILE A 242 13.98 8.02 7.50
CA ILE A 242 12.85 7.13 7.82
C ILE A 242 11.89 7.12 6.62
N ILE A 243 11.84 5.99 5.91
CA ILE A 243 10.92 5.75 4.78
C ILE A 243 9.61 5.18 5.34
N LEU A 244 8.53 5.93 5.23
CA LEU A 244 7.20 5.44 5.57
C LEU A 244 6.55 4.87 4.28
N GLY A 245 6.52 3.56 4.12
CA GLY A 245 5.99 2.83 2.96
C GLY A 245 7.06 2.02 2.24
N THR A 246 6.61 1.21 1.29
CA THR A 246 7.47 0.31 0.50
C THR A 246 7.83 1.01 -0.82
N PRO A 247 9.03 1.62 -0.96
CA PRO A 247 9.40 2.37 -2.17
C PRO A 247 9.76 1.46 -3.36
N GLU A 248 9.57 0.15 -3.21
CA GLU A 248 10.08 -0.87 -4.14
C GLU A 248 9.50 -0.80 -5.54
N PHE A 249 8.31 -0.22 -5.72
CA PHE A 249 7.65 -0.05 -7.02
C PHE A 249 7.54 1.40 -7.49
N MET A 250 8.11 2.35 -6.73
CA MET A 250 8.07 3.77 -7.11
C MET A 250 8.88 4.05 -8.36
N SER A 251 8.33 4.90 -9.24
CA SER A 251 9.03 5.38 -10.43
C SER A 251 10.13 6.41 -10.09
N PRO A 252 11.10 6.64 -11.00
CA PRO A 252 12.14 7.64 -10.80
C PRO A 252 11.63 9.07 -10.57
N GLU A 253 10.51 9.45 -11.22
CA GLU A 253 9.88 10.76 -11.02
C GLU A 253 9.18 10.86 -9.66
N GLN A 254 8.60 9.76 -9.14
CA GLN A 254 8.08 9.72 -7.78
C GLN A 254 9.21 9.91 -6.76
N LEU A 255 10.31 9.19 -6.92
CA LEU A 255 11.49 9.30 -6.06
C LEU A 255 12.13 10.70 -6.10
N ARG A 256 11.94 11.47 -7.20
CA ARG A 256 12.41 12.85 -7.34
C ARG A 256 11.36 13.90 -6.94
N GLY A 257 10.16 13.50 -6.52
CA GLY A 257 9.07 14.42 -6.17
C GLY A 257 8.58 15.27 -7.36
N ARG A 258 8.67 14.76 -8.59
CA ARG A 258 8.21 15.45 -9.81
C ARG A 258 6.71 15.28 -10.00
N VAL A 259 6.15 16.04 -10.93
CA VAL A 259 4.76 15.86 -11.37
C VAL A 259 4.60 14.47 -11.96
N LEU A 260 3.52 13.78 -11.56
CA LEU A 260 3.23 12.41 -11.96
C LEU A 260 2.11 12.38 -13.00
N ASP A 261 2.25 11.51 -13.97
CA ASP A 261 1.22 11.19 -14.97
C ASP A 261 1.05 9.67 -15.14
N ALA A 262 0.25 9.26 -16.13
CA ALA A 262 -0.04 7.86 -16.46
C ALA A 262 1.22 6.97 -16.59
N ARG A 263 2.33 7.53 -17.06
CA ARG A 263 3.59 6.81 -17.32
C ARG A 263 4.32 6.40 -16.03
N THR A 264 3.93 6.98 -14.89
CA THR A 264 4.34 6.52 -13.56
C THR A 264 3.84 5.10 -13.30
N ASP A 265 2.56 4.84 -13.61
CA ASP A 265 1.96 3.52 -13.43
C ASP A 265 2.50 2.50 -14.45
N VAL A 266 2.88 2.95 -15.67
CA VAL A 266 3.57 2.09 -16.66
C VAL A 266 4.89 1.57 -16.10
N TYR A 267 5.69 2.41 -15.45
CA TYR A 267 6.95 1.99 -14.83
C TYR A 267 6.71 0.97 -13.70
N SER A 268 5.74 1.23 -12.83
CA SER A 268 5.39 0.30 -11.74
C SER A 268 4.87 -1.02 -12.28
N LEU A 269 4.06 -1.00 -13.36
CA LEU A 269 3.57 -2.22 -14.03
C LEU A 269 4.73 -3.03 -14.63
N ALA A 270 5.73 -2.38 -15.25
CA ALA A 270 6.90 -3.05 -15.78
C ALA A 270 7.77 -3.68 -14.66
N LEU A 271 7.90 -3.02 -13.49
CA LEU A 271 8.53 -3.63 -12.31
C LEU A 271 7.78 -4.87 -11.82
N MET A 272 6.45 -4.77 -11.72
CA MET A 272 5.60 -5.91 -11.34
C MET A 272 5.70 -7.06 -12.36
N THR A 273 5.75 -6.75 -13.66
CA THR A 273 5.94 -7.76 -14.71
C THR A 273 7.25 -8.51 -14.50
N CYS A 274 8.35 -7.80 -14.22
CA CYS A 274 9.64 -8.43 -13.91
C CYS A 274 9.54 -9.33 -12.68
N GLU A 275 8.92 -8.84 -11.59
CA GLU A 275 8.77 -9.63 -10.36
C GLU A 275 7.86 -10.85 -10.55
N MET A 276 6.74 -10.72 -11.25
CA MET A 276 5.88 -11.86 -11.58
C MET A 276 6.64 -12.95 -12.35
N LEU A 277 7.47 -12.57 -13.31
CA LEU A 277 8.24 -13.50 -14.16
C LEU A 277 9.43 -14.12 -13.46
N THR A 278 10.04 -13.44 -12.48
CA THR A 278 11.32 -13.86 -11.91
C THR A 278 11.29 -14.10 -10.40
N GLY A 279 10.25 -13.65 -9.71
CA GLY A 279 10.16 -13.57 -8.25
C GLY A 279 11.10 -12.52 -7.64
N ARG A 280 11.70 -11.64 -8.47
CA ARG A 280 12.68 -10.65 -8.03
C ARG A 280 12.55 -9.34 -8.82
N LEU A 281 12.90 -8.24 -8.17
CA LEU A 281 13.00 -6.95 -8.86
C LEU A 281 14.32 -6.83 -9.65
N PRO A 282 14.31 -6.06 -10.77
CA PRO A 282 15.49 -5.91 -11.64
C PRO A 282 16.55 -4.93 -11.11
N PHE A 283 16.29 -4.32 -9.97
CA PHE A 283 17.24 -3.45 -9.28
C PHE A 283 17.63 -4.07 -7.94
N GLN A 284 18.90 -3.96 -7.57
CA GLN A 284 19.42 -4.53 -6.34
C GLN A 284 19.97 -3.42 -5.42
N GLY A 285 19.81 -3.62 -4.12
CA GLY A 285 20.34 -2.78 -3.06
C GLY A 285 20.23 -3.52 -1.73
N ARG A 286 21.21 -3.34 -0.84
CA ARG A 286 21.20 -3.92 0.51
C ARG A 286 20.29 -3.13 1.45
N THR A 287 20.00 -1.89 1.10
CA THR A 287 19.13 -0.98 1.83
C THR A 287 18.09 -0.38 0.88
N GLN A 288 17.00 0.12 1.43
CA GLN A 288 15.99 0.84 0.64
C GLN A 288 16.58 2.06 -0.07
N GLN A 289 17.55 2.74 0.56
CA GLN A 289 18.24 3.88 -0.06
C GLN A 289 19.06 3.46 -1.27
N GLU A 290 19.84 2.37 -1.17
CA GLU A 290 20.60 1.82 -2.31
C GLU A 290 19.68 1.40 -3.45
N LEU A 291 18.53 0.79 -3.14
CA LEU A 291 17.53 0.40 -4.12
C LEU A 291 16.94 1.61 -4.85
N MET A 292 16.62 2.70 -4.13
CA MET A 292 16.17 3.96 -4.73
C MET A 292 17.26 4.58 -5.61
N ILE A 293 18.52 4.60 -5.15
CA ILE A 293 19.65 5.12 -5.93
C ILE A 293 19.85 4.29 -7.20
N ALA A 294 19.75 2.97 -7.11
CA ALA A 294 19.87 2.09 -8.28
C ALA A 294 18.83 2.44 -9.35
N ARG A 295 17.57 2.65 -8.99
CA ARG A 295 16.53 3.09 -9.96
C ARG A 295 16.78 4.45 -10.57
N LEU A 296 17.39 5.35 -9.82
CA LEU A 296 17.69 6.69 -10.30
C LEU A 296 18.91 6.75 -11.24
N ARG A 297 19.85 5.77 -11.13
CA ARG A 297 21.17 5.86 -11.76
C ARG A 297 21.57 4.64 -12.59
N SER A 298 21.07 3.46 -12.25
CA SER A 298 21.47 2.21 -12.90
C SER A 298 20.45 1.75 -13.92
N ASP A 299 20.86 0.96 -14.89
CA ASP A 299 19.96 0.25 -15.79
C ASP A 299 19.37 -0.98 -15.10
N PRO A 300 18.16 -1.41 -15.48
CA PRO A 300 17.57 -2.63 -14.93
C PRO A 300 18.41 -3.84 -15.31
N THR A 301 18.55 -4.78 -14.37
CA THR A 301 19.19 -6.06 -14.65
C THR A 301 18.31 -6.87 -15.61
N PRO A 302 18.82 -7.36 -16.75
CA PRO A 302 18.07 -8.19 -17.69
C PRO A 302 17.47 -9.43 -17.00
N LEU A 303 16.25 -9.87 -17.40
CA LEU A 303 15.55 -11.00 -16.79
C LEU A 303 16.40 -12.27 -16.74
N ARG A 304 17.12 -12.60 -17.81
CA ARG A 304 18.05 -13.74 -17.90
C ARG A 304 19.22 -13.67 -16.90
N LYS A 305 19.53 -12.49 -16.36
CA LYS A 305 20.53 -12.32 -15.29
C LYS A 305 19.89 -12.31 -13.91
N VAL A 306 18.61 -11.89 -13.81
CA VAL A 306 17.85 -11.98 -12.55
C VAL A 306 17.55 -13.43 -12.23
N ARG A 307 17.18 -14.24 -13.24
CA ARG A 307 16.89 -15.68 -13.16
C ARG A 307 17.53 -16.41 -14.34
N GLY A 308 18.78 -16.83 -14.14
CA GLY A 308 19.56 -17.54 -15.16
C GLY A 308 19.09 -18.96 -15.45
N ASP A 309 18.16 -19.48 -14.67
CA ASP A 309 17.50 -20.77 -14.81
C ASP A 309 16.21 -20.69 -15.68
N LEU A 310 15.77 -19.48 -16.06
CA LEU A 310 14.61 -19.23 -16.92
C LEU A 310 15.05 -18.63 -18.25
N GLU A 311 14.38 -19.04 -19.30
CA GLU A 311 14.61 -18.50 -20.64
C GLU A 311 13.59 -17.44 -21.00
N PHE A 312 14.06 -16.28 -21.42
CA PHE A 312 13.25 -15.18 -21.94
C PHE A 312 13.72 -14.78 -23.33
N THR A 313 12.79 -14.50 -24.23
CA THR A 313 13.13 -13.96 -25.54
C THR A 313 13.63 -12.53 -25.42
N GLU A 314 14.47 -12.10 -26.38
CA GLU A 314 14.96 -10.71 -26.42
C GLU A 314 13.78 -9.73 -26.55
N ALA A 315 12.73 -10.09 -27.29
CA ALA A 315 11.52 -9.29 -27.43
C ALA A 315 10.84 -9.00 -26.07
N VAL A 316 10.71 -10.01 -25.21
CA VAL A 316 10.15 -9.85 -23.85
C VAL A 316 11.04 -8.95 -23.00
N GLU A 317 12.37 -9.15 -23.03
CA GLU A 317 13.32 -8.31 -22.30
C GLU A 317 13.29 -6.85 -22.75
N ASP A 318 13.21 -6.60 -24.07
CA ASP A 318 13.15 -5.25 -24.64
C ASP A 318 11.89 -4.49 -24.25
N VAL A 319 10.75 -5.16 -24.21
CA VAL A 319 9.49 -4.53 -23.77
C VAL A 319 9.59 -4.09 -22.31
N ILE A 320 10.07 -4.97 -21.44
CA ILE A 320 10.22 -4.64 -20.01
C ILE A 320 11.26 -3.55 -19.82
N ARG A 321 12.42 -3.61 -20.49
CA ARG A 321 13.45 -2.60 -20.45
C ARG A 321 12.92 -1.22 -20.86
N LYS A 322 12.15 -1.13 -21.95
CA LYS A 322 11.53 0.12 -22.40
C LYS A 322 10.50 0.64 -21.39
N GLY A 323 9.71 -0.23 -20.74
CA GLY A 323 8.79 0.15 -19.66
C GLY A 323 9.52 0.73 -18.44
N LEU A 324 10.77 0.32 -18.22
CA LEU A 324 11.62 0.74 -17.11
C LEU A 324 12.57 1.90 -17.44
N GLU A 325 12.42 2.57 -18.59
CA GLU A 325 13.22 3.75 -18.92
C GLU A 325 13.07 4.85 -17.84
N ARG A 326 14.19 5.50 -17.52
CA ARG A 326 14.21 6.52 -16.45
C ARG A 326 13.45 7.79 -16.81
N ASN A 327 13.52 8.20 -18.07
CA ASN A 327 12.74 9.31 -18.59
C ASN A 327 11.36 8.82 -19.03
N PRO A 328 10.25 9.37 -18.51
CA PRO A 328 8.91 8.98 -18.94
C PRO A 328 8.66 9.09 -20.45
N ASP A 329 9.33 10.03 -21.14
CA ASP A 329 9.17 10.23 -22.59
C ASP A 329 9.71 9.06 -23.42
N ASP A 330 10.65 8.29 -22.88
CA ASP A 330 11.26 7.14 -23.54
C ASP A 330 10.48 5.82 -23.27
N ARG A 331 9.48 5.85 -22.36
CA ARG A 331 8.62 4.71 -22.03
C ARG A 331 7.48 4.54 -23.03
N TYR A 332 6.68 3.50 -22.82
CA TYR A 332 5.33 3.41 -23.41
C TYR A 332 4.47 4.55 -22.85
N GLN A 333 3.69 5.18 -23.73
CA GLN A 333 2.93 6.37 -23.34
C GLN A 333 1.59 6.04 -22.68
N SER A 334 1.12 4.78 -22.77
CA SER A 334 -0.02 4.27 -22.02
C SER A 334 0.27 2.87 -21.44
N ALA A 335 -0.51 2.47 -20.45
CA ALA A 335 -0.45 1.13 -19.88
C ALA A 335 -0.88 0.08 -20.92
N LEU A 336 -1.84 0.39 -21.80
CA LEU A 336 -2.28 -0.51 -22.88
C LEU A 336 -1.16 -0.70 -23.90
N ASP A 337 -0.45 0.35 -24.34
CA ASP A 337 0.66 0.20 -25.29
C ASP A 337 1.73 -0.76 -24.74
N TYR A 338 2.00 -0.67 -23.43
CA TYR A 338 2.91 -1.58 -22.74
C TYR A 338 2.39 -3.02 -22.74
N ALA A 339 1.13 -3.22 -22.33
CA ALA A 339 0.51 -4.54 -22.26
C ALA A 339 0.40 -5.21 -23.61
N ASP A 340 -0.01 -4.48 -24.65
CA ASP A 340 -0.11 -4.98 -26.02
C ASP A 340 1.28 -5.35 -26.59
N ALA A 341 2.31 -4.54 -26.30
CA ALA A 341 3.67 -4.88 -26.70
C ALA A 341 4.17 -6.14 -25.99
N PHE A 342 3.88 -6.27 -24.68
CA PHE A 342 4.25 -7.44 -23.90
C PHE A 342 3.55 -8.71 -24.41
N THR A 343 2.24 -8.65 -24.62
CA THR A 343 1.45 -9.77 -25.14
C THR A 343 1.96 -10.23 -26.52
N ARG A 344 2.28 -9.29 -27.43
CA ARG A 344 2.88 -9.62 -28.73
C ARG A 344 4.26 -10.26 -28.59
N ALA A 345 5.10 -9.76 -27.68
CA ALA A 345 6.42 -10.33 -27.43
C ALA A 345 6.36 -11.76 -26.88
N VAL A 346 5.37 -12.03 -26.01
CA VAL A 346 5.11 -13.37 -25.49
C VAL A 346 4.65 -14.29 -26.65
N ALA A 347 3.68 -13.87 -27.47
CA ALA A 347 3.16 -14.67 -28.58
C ALA A 347 4.26 -15.00 -29.61
N SER A 348 5.11 -14.04 -29.98
CA SER A 348 6.21 -14.29 -30.93
C SER A 348 7.25 -15.30 -30.43
N GLY A 349 7.39 -15.44 -29.11
CA GLY A 349 8.25 -16.43 -28.49
C GLY A 349 7.68 -17.86 -28.57
N TYR A 350 6.36 -18.01 -28.67
CA TYR A 350 5.71 -19.32 -28.86
C TYR A 350 5.83 -19.79 -30.31
N ASP A 351 5.63 -18.92 -31.31
CA ASP A 351 5.71 -19.27 -32.74
C ASP A 351 7.09 -19.79 -33.16
N ASN A 352 8.15 -19.36 -32.47
CA ASN A 352 9.52 -19.82 -32.74
C ASN A 352 9.84 -21.19 -32.10
N ARG A 353 8.93 -21.78 -31.35
CA ARG A 353 9.11 -23.03 -30.57
C ARG A 353 8.16 -24.16 -31.04
N GLU A 354 7.63 -24.14 -32.26
CA GLU A 354 6.93 -25.30 -32.83
C GLU A 354 7.89 -26.49 -32.92
N GLY A 355 8.14 -27.16 -31.82
CA GLY A 355 9.00 -28.33 -31.66
C GLY A 355 9.22 -28.78 -30.22
N ASP A 356 9.09 -27.93 -29.25
CA ASP A 356 9.34 -28.30 -27.87
C ASP A 356 8.10 -28.10 -26.96
N ALA A 357 7.85 -29.13 -26.14
CA ALA A 357 6.71 -29.25 -25.23
C ALA A 357 6.52 -28.03 -24.29
N PRO A 358 5.27 -27.74 -23.87
CA PRO A 358 5.01 -26.64 -22.96
C PRO A 358 5.81 -26.79 -21.67
N PHE A 359 6.37 -25.67 -21.19
CA PHE A 359 7.11 -25.56 -19.94
C PHE A 359 6.51 -26.42 -18.84
N GLY A 360 7.35 -27.23 -18.23
CA GLY A 360 7.00 -28.31 -17.31
C GLY A 360 5.96 -27.91 -16.30
N LYS A 361 4.96 -28.77 -16.14
CA LYS A 361 4.05 -28.76 -15.00
C LYS A 361 4.90 -28.71 -13.73
N PRO A 362 4.53 -27.91 -12.73
CA PRO A 362 5.19 -27.99 -11.43
C PRO A 362 5.10 -29.44 -10.95
N SER A 363 6.25 -30.06 -10.75
CA SER A 363 6.35 -31.38 -10.13
C SER A 363 5.74 -31.27 -8.75
N GLY A 364 4.55 -31.86 -8.56
CA GLY A 364 3.96 -32.05 -7.26
C GLY A 364 4.88 -32.89 -6.38
N ARG A 365 5.19 -32.37 -5.23
CA ARG A 365 5.42 -33.09 -3.96
C ARG A 365 4.88 -32.28 -2.82
#